data_621bd6df66f03923942685cbbaedc51b
#
_entry.id   621bd6df66f03923942685cbbaedc51b
#
_cell.length_a   1.000
_cell.length_b   1.000
_cell.length_c   1.000
_cell.angle_alpha   90.00
_cell.angle_beta   90.00
_cell.angle_gamma   90.00
#
_symmetry.space_group_name_H-M   'P 1'
#
loop_
_entity.id
_entity.type
_entity.pdbx_description
1 polymer ?
#
loop_
_entity_poly.entity_id
_entity_poly.type
_entity_poly.pdbx_seq_one_letter_code
_entity_poly.pdbx_strand_id
1 'polypeptide(L)'
;LYYEAEHHLSNWIASLDAATGGLFPPQYADRLVYNTTEDIDGNITTDSFLVRGNTRSLNLHVGYAYDLVQSGPWELSMGAAIRNQLMYPTTFVNIGIMNAASLLVTVKASYAINEHHQLSLSSGIPVIGFNTRFPYSGTVSLPNQTLLEAFFDGGTQFVSFGKYNQVNVNCTWRMALSEKMGIGLQYDFMWQQYDTPALLKQYSGRIGATIDIKL
;
A
#
# COMPACT_ATOMS: atom_id res chain seq x y z
N LEU A 1 4.59 -1.40 13.04
CA LEU A 1 4.42 -0.66 14.29
C LEU A 1 3.17 0.19 14.17
N TYR A 2 2.28 0.09 15.13
CA TYR A 2 1.03 0.85 15.20
C TYR A 2 0.97 1.56 16.54
N TYR A 3 0.52 2.80 16.54
CA TYR A 3 0.27 3.60 17.72
C TYR A 3 -1.08 4.29 17.59
N GLU A 4 -1.92 4.18 18.60
CA GLU A 4 -3.21 4.85 18.72
C GLU A 4 -3.26 5.54 20.09
N ALA A 5 -3.60 6.82 20.11
CA ALA A 5 -3.85 7.58 21.32
C ALA A 5 -5.27 8.11 21.27
N GLU A 6 -6.07 7.71 22.23
CA GLU A 6 -7.47 8.13 22.36
C GLU A 6 -7.57 9.36 23.27
N HIS A 7 -8.33 10.36 22.85
CA HIS A 7 -8.68 11.50 23.66
C HIS A 7 -10.18 11.78 23.49
N HIS A 8 -10.96 11.60 24.52
CA HIS A 8 -12.41 11.71 24.72
C HIS A 8 -13.37 11.77 23.50
N LEU A 9 -13.00 12.29 22.34
CA LEU A 9 -13.77 12.36 21.09
C LEU A 9 -12.84 12.36 19.87
N SER A 10 -11.56 11.99 20.03
CA SER A 10 -10.62 12.04 18.92
C SER A 10 -9.47 11.06 19.10
N ASN A 11 -9.03 10.49 17.99
CA ASN A 11 -8.00 9.47 17.97
C ASN A 11 -6.87 9.88 17.04
N TRP A 12 -5.64 9.82 17.53
CA TRP A 12 -4.44 9.87 16.71
C TRP A 12 -4.01 8.46 16.32
N ILE A 13 -3.70 8.29 15.07
CA ILE A 13 -3.27 7.01 14.51
C ILE A 13 -1.94 7.23 13.82
N ALA A 14 -0.94 6.42 14.19
CA ALA A 14 0.32 6.36 13.47
C ALA A 14 0.68 4.90 13.21
N SER A 15 1.00 4.54 11.96
CA SER A 15 1.44 3.20 11.62
C SER A 15 2.62 3.23 10.65
N LEU A 16 3.48 2.25 10.79
CA LEU A 16 4.57 1.97 9.89
C LEU A 16 4.52 0.49 9.50
N ASP A 17 4.28 0.24 8.23
CA ASP A 17 4.15 -1.09 7.66
C ASP A 17 5.23 -1.36 6.63
N ALA A 18 5.83 -2.54 6.67
CA ALA A 18 6.71 -3.05 5.65
C ALA A 18 6.15 -4.36 5.10
N ALA A 19 6.17 -4.52 3.79
CA ALA A 19 5.70 -5.72 3.15
C ALA A 19 6.61 -6.14 1.99
N THR A 20 6.64 -7.43 1.73
CA THR A 20 7.25 -8.02 0.54
C THR A 20 6.30 -9.03 -0.07
N GLY A 21 6.29 -9.12 -1.39
CA GLY A 21 5.40 -10.04 -2.09
C GLY A 21 5.81 -10.30 -3.52
N GLY A 22 5.18 -11.30 -4.14
CA GLY A 22 5.32 -11.56 -5.56
C GLY A 22 4.52 -10.51 -6.37
N LEU A 23 5.08 -10.09 -7.50
CA LEU A 23 4.42 -9.25 -8.48
C LEU A 23 4.06 -10.13 -9.69
N PHE A 24 2.78 -10.24 -9.98
CA PHE A 24 2.26 -11.01 -11.10
C PHE A 24 1.43 -10.09 -12.01
N PRO A 25 2.06 -9.42 -12.99
CA PRO A 25 1.31 -8.61 -13.95
C PRO A 25 0.37 -9.53 -14.75
N PRO A 26 -0.95 -9.28 -14.78
CA PRO A 26 -1.93 -10.19 -15.43
C PRO A 26 -1.61 -10.48 -16.90
N GLN A 27 -1.06 -9.48 -17.59
CA GLN A 27 -0.65 -9.61 -18.99
C GLN A 27 0.60 -10.47 -19.22
N TYR A 28 1.31 -10.84 -18.14
CA TYR A 28 2.54 -11.64 -18.18
C TYR A 28 2.49 -12.85 -17.26
N ALA A 29 1.36 -13.09 -16.59
CA ALA A 29 1.24 -14.14 -15.55
C ALA A 29 1.65 -15.53 -16.06
N ASP A 30 1.39 -15.82 -17.33
CA ASP A 30 1.67 -17.12 -17.97
C ASP A 30 2.78 -17.04 -19.03
N ARG A 31 3.49 -15.91 -19.12
CA ARG A 31 4.54 -15.76 -20.13
C ARG A 31 5.85 -16.34 -19.66
N LEU A 32 6.29 -17.32 -20.42
CA LEU A 32 7.67 -17.76 -20.46
C LEU A 32 8.43 -16.85 -21.45
N VAL A 33 9.54 -16.28 -21.01
CA VAL A 33 10.52 -15.67 -21.90
C VAL A 33 11.47 -16.77 -22.34
N TYR A 34 11.61 -16.95 -23.64
CA TYR A 34 12.54 -17.90 -24.22
C TYR A 34 13.82 -17.16 -24.60
N ASN A 35 14.94 -17.63 -24.09
CA ASN A 35 16.27 -17.19 -24.51
C ASN A 35 16.89 -18.29 -25.36
N THR A 36 17.10 -17.99 -26.62
CA THR A 36 17.72 -18.95 -27.55
C THR A 36 19.16 -18.53 -27.77
N THR A 37 20.09 -19.43 -27.43
CA THR A 37 21.54 -19.26 -27.65
C THR A 37 22.00 -20.32 -28.64
N GLU A 38 22.83 -19.89 -29.58
CA GLU A 38 23.52 -20.77 -30.52
C GLU A 38 25.00 -20.89 -30.07
N ASP A 39 25.50 -22.10 -29.92
CA ASP A 39 26.87 -22.35 -29.59
C ASP A 39 27.79 -22.29 -30.84
N ILE A 40 29.10 -22.39 -30.63
CA ILE A 40 30.11 -22.32 -31.71
C ILE A 40 29.92 -23.45 -32.72
N ASP A 41 29.32 -24.56 -32.34
CA ASP A 41 29.08 -25.73 -33.18
C ASP A 41 27.71 -25.67 -33.89
N GLY A 42 26.97 -24.55 -33.71
CA GLY A 42 25.66 -24.33 -34.33
C GLY A 42 24.51 -25.03 -33.60
N ASN A 43 24.70 -25.53 -32.38
CA ASN A 43 23.62 -26.12 -31.61
C ASN A 43 22.80 -25.01 -30.95
N ILE A 44 21.50 -25.09 -31.11
CA ILE A 44 20.55 -24.14 -30.56
C ILE A 44 20.00 -24.67 -29.24
N THR A 45 20.24 -23.97 -28.15
CA THR A 45 19.64 -24.23 -26.84
C THR A 45 18.60 -23.12 -26.52
N THR A 46 17.43 -23.55 -26.10
CA THR A 46 16.37 -22.62 -25.70
C THR A 46 16.03 -22.83 -24.22
N ASP A 47 16.36 -21.83 -23.41
CA ASP A 47 15.98 -21.78 -22.01
C ASP A 47 14.69 -20.97 -21.84
N SER A 48 13.82 -21.41 -20.94
CA SER A 48 12.59 -20.70 -20.63
C SER A 48 12.62 -20.17 -19.20
N PHE A 49 12.29 -18.89 -19.05
CA PHE A 49 12.23 -18.22 -17.76
C PHE A 49 10.81 -17.68 -17.51
N LEU A 50 10.26 -17.99 -16.34
CA LEU A 50 8.98 -17.43 -15.96
C LEU A 50 9.19 -15.95 -15.53
N VAL A 51 8.44 -15.03 -16.16
CA VAL A 51 8.48 -13.61 -15.80
C VAL A 51 7.79 -13.40 -14.45
N ARG A 52 8.58 -13.44 -13.39
CA ARG A 52 8.13 -13.13 -12.02
C ARG A 52 8.82 -11.85 -11.57
N GLY A 53 8.09 -11.06 -10.79
CA GLY A 53 8.63 -9.91 -10.10
C GLY A 53 8.44 -10.04 -8.60
N ASN A 54 9.22 -9.28 -7.86
CA ASN A 54 9.01 -9.09 -6.44
C ASN A 54 8.72 -7.62 -6.18
N THR A 55 7.96 -7.35 -5.15
CA THR A 55 7.75 -5.99 -4.67
C THR A 55 8.05 -5.91 -3.19
N ARG A 56 8.68 -4.80 -2.80
CA ARG A 56 8.84 -4.42 -1.40
C ARG A 56 8.15 -3.09 -1.22
N SER A 57 7.47 -2.92 -0.12
CA SER A 57 6.80 -1.66 0.18
C SER A 57 7.02 -1.26 1.63
N LEU A 58 7.12 0.05 1.82
CA LEU A 58 7.13 0.70 3.12
C LEU A 58 6.01 1.73 3.13
N ASN A 59 5.12 1.68 4.11
CA ASN A 59 4.01 2.61 4.25
C ASN A 59 4.11 3.29 5.61
N LEU A 60 4.11 4.61 5.58
CA LEU A 60 3.94 5.46 6.76
C LEU A 60 2.55 6.09 6.69
N HIS A 61 1.80 6.00 7.76
CA HIS A 61 0.47 6.59 7.88
C HIS A 61 0.36 7.31 9.21
N VAL A 62 -0.03 8.58 9.17
CA VAL A 62 -0.29 9.40 10.35
C VAL A 62 -1.62 10.11 10.14
N GLY A 63 -2.56 9.91 11.03
CA GLY A 63 -3.92 10.43 10.90
C GLY A 63 -4.49 10.91 12.20
N TYR A 64 -5.55 11.68 12.07
CA TYR A 64 -6.41 12.15 13.13
C TYR A 64 -7.86 11.92 12.73
N ALA A 65 -8.62 11.31 13.61
CA ALA A 65 -10.03 11.05 13.41
C ALA A 65 -10.84 11.59 14.59
N TYR A 66 -12.03 12.06 14.28
CA TYR A 66 -13.00 12.55 15.24
C TYR A 66 -14.23 11.62 15.22
N ASP A 67 -14.73 11.28 16.41
CA ASP A 67 -15.90 10.43 16.59
C ASP A 67 -17.16 11.26 16.38
N LEU A 68 -17.86 10.97 15.31
CA LEU A 68 -19.09 11.66 14.90
C LEU A 68 -20.33 11.13 15.62
N VAL A 69 -20.37 9.82 15.82
CA VAL A 69 -21.51 9.13 16.40
C VAL A 69 -21.01 8.02 17.31
N GLN A 70 -21.52 8.03 18.53
CA GLN A 70 -21.42 6.94 19.49
C GLN A 70 -22.83 6.63 19.96
N SER A 71 -23.47 5.62 19.40
CA SER A 71 -24.86 5.28 19.72
C SER A 71 -25.03 3.77 19.86
N GLY A 72 -25.24 3.34 21.08
CA GLY A 72 -25.36 1.92 21.39
C GLY A 72 -24.11 1.14 20.97
N PRO A 73 -24.25 0.09 20.13
CA PRO A 73 -23.12 -0.71 19.69
C PRO A 73 -22.33 -0.08 18.53
N TRP A 74 -22.79 1.05 17.98
CA TRP A 74 -22.20 1.70 16.81
C TRP A 74 -21.31 2.86 17.19
N GLU A 75 -20.16 2.92 16.53
CA GLU A 75 -19.23 4.05 16.54
C GLU A 75 -18.87 4.40 15.10
N LEU A 76 -18.98 5.69 14.77
CA LEU A 76 -18.59 6.22 13.46
C LEU A 76 -17.61 7.36 13.66
N SER A 77 -16.44 7.26 13.06
CA SER A 77 -15.43 8.31 13.06
C SER A 77 -15.04 8.71 11.65
N MET A 78 -14.66 9.97 11.50
CA MET A 78 -14.18 10.56 10.26
C MET A 78 -12.95 11.40 10.53
N GLY A 79 -12.01 11.42 9.59
CA GLY A 79 -10.77 12.13 9.79
C GLY A 79 -9.99 12.40 8.54
N ALA A 80 -8.75 12.83 8.77
CA ALA A 80 -7.77 13.04 7.73
C ALA A 80 -6.46 12.37 8.11
N ALA A 81 -5.73 11.89 7.11
CA ALA A 81 -4.44 11.28 7.32
C ALA A 81 -3.45 11.64 6.23
N ILE A 82 -2.18 11.71 6.59
CA ILE A 82 -1.07 11.74 5.64
C ILE A 82 -0.55 10.32 5.51
N ARG A 83 -0.40 9.87 4.28
CA ARG A 83 0.18 8.59 3.94
C ARG A 83 1.36 8.79 3.01
N ASN A 84 2.46 8.12 3.30
CA ASN A 84 3.58 7.99 2.38
C ASN A 84 3.79 6.50 2.09
N GLN A 85 3.73 6.13 0.83
CA GLN A 85 3.96 4.78 0.35
C GLN A 85 5.18 4.76 -0.57
N LEU A 86 6.22 4.06 -0.15
CA LEU A 86 7.38 3.76 -0.98
C LEU A 86 7.26 2.32 -1.47
N MET A 87 7.36 2.13 -2.77
CA MET A 87 7.31 0.81 -3.41
C MET A 87 8.56 0.61 -4.27
N TYR A 88 9.12 -0.58 -4.19
CA TYR A 88 10.27 -1.01 -4.96
C TYR A 88 9.93 -2.33 -5.68
N PRO A 89 9.25 -2.24 -6.84
CA PRO A 89 9.02 -3.40 -7.68
C PRO A 89 10.29 -3.77 -8.44
N THR A 90 10.65 -5.04 -8.41
CA THR A 90 11.74 -5.61 -9.20
C THR A 90 11.16 -6.68 -10.10
N THR A 91 11.34 -6.55 -11.40
CA THR A 91 11.01 -7.57 -12.37
C THR A 91 12.29 -8.05 -13.05
N PHE A 92 12.23 -9.16 -13.78
CA PHE A 92 13.37 -9.66 -14.55
C PHE A 92 13.92 -8.61 -15.55
N VAL A 93 13.07 -7.71 -16.02
CA VAL A 93 13.42 -6.72 -17.07
C VAL A 93 13.63 -5.32 -16.51
N ASN A 94 13.00 -4.97 -15.38
CA ASN A 94 12.99 -3.60 -14.87
C ASN A 94 12.98 -3.53 -13.35
N ILE A 95 13.76 -2.57 -12.84
CA ILE A 95 13.70 -2.12 -11.45
C ILE A 95 12.92 -0.80 -11.46
N GLY A 96 11.88 -0.71 -10.65
CA GLY A 96 11.11 0.52 -10.49
C GLY A 96 11.19 1.05 -9.07
N ILE A 97 11.00 2.35 -8.91
CA ILE A 97 10.74 2.98 -7.62
C ILE A 97 9.50 3.84 -7.78
N MET A 98 8.62 3.78 -6.82
CA MET A 98 7.45 4.64 -6.75
C MET A 98 7.32 5.15 -5.33
N ASN A 99 7.18 6.45 -5.18
CA ASN A 99 6.82 7.11 -3.93
C ASN A 99 5.50 7.85 -4.12
N ALA A 100 4.52 7.57 -3.26
CA ALA A 100 3.22 8.23 -3.26
C ALA A 100 2.97 8.83 -1.87
N ALA A 101 3.03 10.15 -1.79
CA ALA A 101 2.66 10.91 -0.60
C ALA A 101 1.28 11.53 -0.82
N SER A 102 0.32 11.25 0.04
CA SER A 102 -1.07 11.68 -0.14
C SER A 102 -1.74 12.12 1.15
N LEU A 103 -2.62 13.10 1.02
CA LEU A 103 -3.62 13.45 2.04
C LEU A 103 -4.88 12.64 1.78
N LEU A 104 -5.33 11.91 2.78
CA LEU A 104 -6.50 11.04 2.74
C LEU A 104 -7.63 11.65 3.57
N VAL A 105 -8.85 11.49 3.09
CA VAL A 105 -10.04 11.51 3.95
C VAL A 105 -10.30 10.09 4.39
N THR A 106 -10.52 9.88 5.69
CA THR A 106 -10.71 8.57 6.30
C THR A 106 -12.06 8.48 6.97
N VAL A 107 -12.67 7.31 6.90
CA VAL A 107 -13.91 6.97 7.59
C VAL A 107 -13.72 5.60 8.25
N LYS A 108 -14.16 5.48 9.50
CA LYS A 108 -14.16 4.21 10.24
C LYS A 108 -15.53 4.01 10.86
N ALA A 109 -16.10 2.85 10.67
CA ALA A 109 -17.30 2.40 11.37
C ALA A 109 -16.94 1.17 12.21
N SER A 110 -17.34 1.16 13.46
CA SER A 110 -17.16 0.04 14.39
C SER A 110 -18.50 -0.40 14.94
N TYR A 111 -18.64 -1.71 15.14
CA TYR A 111 -19.83 -2.33 15.71
C TYR A 111 -19.42 -3.31 16.79
N ALA A 112 -19.84 -3.04 18.02
CA ALA A 112 -19.69 -3.97 19.13
C ALA A 112 -20.77 -5.05 19.04
N ILE A 113 -20.40 -6.27 18.66
CA ILE A 113 -21.33 -7.41 18.57
C ILE A 113 -21.75 -7.80 20.00
N ASN A 114 -20.82 -7.78 20.94
CA ASN A 114 -21.03 -7.95 22.36
C ASN A 114 -19.80 -7.39 23.13
N GLU A 115 -19.73 -7.59 24.43
CA GLU A 115 -18.63 -7.08 25.28
C GLU A 115 -17.24 -7.59 24.90
N HIS A 116 -17.16 -8.70 24.17
CA HIS A 116 -15.90 -9.33 23.79
C HIS A 116 -15.58 -9.19 22.30
N HIS A 117 -16.55 -8.95 21.45
CA HIS A 117 -16.37 -8.99 20.00
C HIS A 117 -16.71 -7.65 19.35
N GLN A 118 -15.80 -7.12 18.57
CA GLN A 118 -15.97 -5.91 17.79
C GLN A 118 -15.60 -6.15 16.32
N LEU A 119 -16.40 -5.62 15.41
CA LEU A 119 -16.12 -5.55 13.97
C LEU A 119 -15.89 -4.09 13.60
N SER A 120 -14.83 -3.81 12.85
CA SER A 120 -14.52 -2.46 12.36
C SER A 120 -14.28 -2.49 10.86
N LEU A 121 -14.79 -1.49 10.17
CA LEU A 121 -14.56 -1.25 8.75
C LEU A 121 -14.02 0.16 8.59
N SER A 122 -12.86 0.32 7.95
CA SER A 122 -12.31 1.62 7.66
C SER A 122 -11.92 1.76 6.20
N SER A 123 -11.99 2.98 5.68
CA SER A 123 -11.63 3.31 4.32
C SER A 123 -10.90 4.65 4.28
N GLY A 124 -9.93 4.77 3.36
CA GLY A 124 -9.21 6.02 3.10
C GLY A 124 -9.16 6.29 1.61
N ILE A 125 -9.52 7.52 1.23
CA ILE A 125 -9.52 7.99 -0.17
C ILE A 125 -8.57 9.19 -0.28
N PRO A 126 -7.55 9.15 -1.15
CA PRO A 126 -6.66 10.28 -1.38
C PRO A 126 -7.40 11.41 -2.09
N VAL A 127 -7.21 12.63 -1.59
CA VAL A 127 -7.78 13.84 -2.18
C VAL A 127 -6.73 14.55 -3.03
N ILE A 128 -5.55 14.72 -2.48
CA ILE A 128 -4.40 15.35 -3.13
C ILE A 128 -3.12 14.61 -2.73
N GLY A 129 -2.10 14.72 -3.55
CA GLY A 129 -0.80 14.13 -3.22
C GLY A 129 0.29 14.45 -4.22
N PHE A 130 1.43 13.87 -3.97
CA PHE A 130 2.60 13.88 -4.84
C PHE A 130 2.98 12.45 -5.17
N ASN A 131 3.06 12.14 -6.43
CA ASN A 131 3.51 10.86 -6.92
C ASN A 131 4.84 11.04 -7.66
N THR A 132 5.83 10.25 -7.26
CA THR A 132 7.11 10.17 -7.94
C THR A 132 7.28 8.74 -8.42
N ARG A 133 7.47 8.58 -9.73
CA ARG A 133 7.59 7.26 -10.34
C ARG A 133 8.58 7.30 -11.49
N PHE A 134 9.56 6.42 -11.46
CA PHE A 134 10.41 6.26 -12.62
C PHE A 134 9.64 5.67 -13.79
N PRO A 135 9.89 6.18 -15.00
CA PRO A 135 9.51 5.51 -16.23
C PRO A 135 10.22 4.14 -16.29
N TYR A 136 9.63 3.20 -16.98
CA TYR A 136 10.12 1.82 -17.09
C TYR A 136 11.51 1.68 -17.72
N SER A 137 11.98 2.70 -18.39
CA SER A 137 13.28 2.68 -19.08
C SER A 137 14.21 3.70 -18.45
N GLY A 138 15.09 3.22 -17.61
CA GLY A 138 16.33 3.87 -17.19
C GLY A 138 16.21 5.31 -16.69
N THR A 139 16.70 5.55 -15.52
CA THR A 139 16.93 6.91 -15.04
C THR A 139 18.17 7.46 -15.71
N VAL A 140 18.01 8.49 -16.48
CA VAL A 140 19.15 9.29 -16.93
C VAL A 140 19.37 10.38 -15.89
N SER A 141 20.35 10.18 -15.01
CA SER A 141 20.80 11.26 -14.15
C SER A 141 21.60 12.27 -14.97
N LEU A 142 21.35 13.55 -14.76
CA LEU A 142 22.17 14.61 -15.32
C LEU A 142 23.58 14.56 -14.70
N PRO A 143 24.62 15.03 -15.41
CA PRO A 143 25.94 15.19 -14.81
C PRO A 143 25.84 16.01 -13.52
N ASN A 144 26.44 15.53 -12.45
CA ASN A 144 26.43 16.13 -11.12
C ASN A 144 25.10 16.01 -10.31
N GLN A 145 24.16 15.19 -10.74
CA GLN A 145 22.93 14.91 -10.02
C GLN A 145 22.97 13.49 -9.42
N THR A 146 22.62 13.36 -8.14
CA THR A 146 22.47 12.04 -7.53
C THR A 146 21.24 11.33 -8.07
N LEU A 147 21.22 10.00 -8.01
CA LEU A 147 20.06 9.19 -8.43
C LEU A 147 18.80 9.57 -7.66
N LEU A 148 18.92 9.94 -6.39
CA LEU A 148 17.82 10.35 -5.53
C LEU A 148 17.26 11.72 -5.97
N GLU A 149 18.13 12.69 -6.25
CA GLU A 149 17.72 13.99 -6.77
C GLU A 149 17.01 13.83 -8.12
N ALA A 150 17.59 13.07 -9.05
CA ALA A 150 16.98 12.79 -10.34
C ALA A 150 15.60 12.12 -10.20
N PHE A 151 15.43 11.26 -9.20
CA PHE A 151 14.14 10.61 -8.92
C PHE A 151 13.07 11.62 -8.53
N PHE A 152 13.38 12.55 -7.64
CA PHE A 152 12.39 13.53 -7.19
C PHE A 152 12.20 14.68 -8.18
N ASP A 153 13.25 15.20 -8.78
CA ASP A 153 13.17 16.34 -9.70
C ASP A 153 12.46 16.01 -11.01
N GLY A 154 12.79 14.88 -11.62
CA GLY A 154 12.26 14.51 -12.93
C GLY A 154 10.94 13.74 -12.89
N GLY A 155 10.63 13.12 -11.75
CA GLY A 155 9.53 12.17 -11.62
C GLY A 155 8.35 12.62 -10.77
N THR A 156 8.49 13.71 -9.99
CA THR A 156 7.45 14.12 -9.05
C THR A 156 6.34 14.91 -9.73
N GLN A 157 5.11 14.45 -9.57
CA GLN A 157 3.92 15.09 -10.10
C GLN A 157 2.90 15.31 -8.99
N PHE A 158 2.30 16.50 -8.99
CA PHE A 158 1.12 16.76 -8.19
C PHE A 158 -0.07 15.99 -8.77
N VAL A 159 -0.76 15.27 -7.92
CA VAL A 159 -1.91 14.45 -8.27
C VAL A 159 -3.09 14.80 -7.39
N SER A 160 -4.26 14.77 -8.02
CA SER A 160 -5.53 14.95 -7.35
C SER A 160 -6.49 13.85 -7.74
N PHE A 161 -7.67 13.86 -7.17
CA PHE A 161 -8.76 12.96 -7.53
C PHE A 161 -8.97 12.92 -9.05
N GLY A 162 -9.04 11.72 -9.62
CA GLY A 162 -9.15 11.48 -11.06
C GLY A 162 -7.84 11.12 -11.76
N LYS A 163 -6.70 11.71 -11.37
CA LYS A 163 -5.38 11.33 -11.89
C LYS A 163 -4.73 10.19 -11.11
N TYR A 164 -4.89 10.23 -9.79
CA TYR A 164 -4.48 9.17 -8.89
C TYR A 164 -5.69 8.74 -8.08
N ASN A 165 -6.17 7.57 -8.36
CA ASN A 165 -7.28 6.97 -7.66
C ASN A 165 -6.75 5.83 -6.80
N GLN A 166 -7.10 5.85 -5.53
CA GLN A 166 -6.77 4.78 -4.61
C GLN A 166 -7.97 4.58 -3.68
N VAL A 167 -8.29 3.34 -3.41
CA VAL A 167 -9.26 2.96 -2.39
C VAL A 167 -8.58 1.93 -1.50
N ASN A 168 -8.58 2.21 -0.22
CA ASN A 168 -8.12 1.28 0.81
C ASN A 168 -9.32 0.92 1.65
N VAL A 169 -9.53 -0.36 1.86
CA VAL A 169 -10.56 -0.88 2.77
C VAL A 169 -9.87 -1.82 3.75
N ASN A 170 -10.07 -1.55 5.02
CA ASN A 170 -9.60 -2.40 6.10
C ASN A 170 -10.82 -2.92 6.87
N CYS A 171 -10.91 -4.22 7.03
CA CYS A 171 -11.91 -4.89 7.84
C CYS A 171 -11.19 -5.61 8.97
N THR A 172 -11.53 -5.30 10.21
CA THR A 172 -10.91 -5.89 11.40
C THR A 172 -11.97 -6.47 12.30
N TRP A 173 -11.81 -7.73 12.66
CA TRP A 173 -12.53 -8.36 13.77
C TRP A 173 -11.59 -8.48 14.96
N ARG A 174 -12.04 -8.02 16.11
CA ARG A 174 -11.31 -8.10 17.39
C ARG A 174 -12.10 -8.90 18.40
N MET A 175 -11.38 -9.67 19.21
CA MET A 175 -11.90 -10.41 20.36
C MET A 175 -11.08 -10.08 21.60
N ALA A 176 -11.72 -9.53 22.62
CA ALA A 176 -11.14 -9.32 23.93
C ALA A 176 -11.03 -10.66 24.68
N LEU A 177 -9.83 -11.07 25.04
CA LEU A 177 -9.57 -12.27 25.85
C LEU A 177 -9.57 -11.94 27.34
N SER A 178 -9.17 -10.71 27.67
CA SER A 178 -9.18 -10.17 29.05
C SER A 178 -9.23 -8.64 28.96
N GLU A 179 -9.27 -7.96 30.12
CA GLU A 179 -9.20 -6.50 30.18
C GLU A 179 -7.93 -5.92 29.55
N LYS A 180 -6.84 -6.70 29.51
CA LYS A 180 -5.53 -6.26 29.03
C LYS A 180 -5.08 -6.92 27.72
N MET A 181 -5.79 -7.91 27.22
CA MET A 181 -5.33 -8.67 26.08
C MET A 181 -6.47 -8.98 25.12
N GLY A 182 -6.20 -8.81 23.84
CA GLY A 182 -7.09 -9.14 22.73
C GLY A 182 -6.36 -9.79 21.56
N ILE A 183 -7.12 -10.43 20.72
CA ILE A 183 -6.66 -10.93 19.41
C ILE A 183 -7.56 -10.39 18.33
N GLY A 184 -7.02 -10.27 17.11
CA GLY A 184 -7.78 -9.81 15.97
C GLY A 184 -7.39 -10.48 14.67
N LEU A 185 -8.33 -10.48 13.75
CA LEU A 185 -8.13 -10.82 12.34
C LEU A 185 -8.38 -9.57 11.52
N GLN A 186 -7.50 -9.30 10.56
CA GLN A 186 -7.56 -8.13 9.72
C GLN A 186 -7.49 -8.55 8.27
N TYR A 187 -8.33 -7.93 7.44
CA TYR A 187 -8.25 -7.99 5.99
C TYR A 187 -8.09 -6.60 5.42
N ASP A 188 -6.99 -6.38 4.70
CA ASP A 188 -6.72 -5.14 3.98
C ASP A 188 -6.91 -5.37 2.50
N PHE A 189 -7.67 -4.51 1.86
CA PHE A 189 -7.78 -4.41 0.42
C PHE A 189 -7.31 -3.05 -0.05
N MET A 190 -6.51 -3.02 -1.11
CA MET A 190 -6.08 -1.81 -1.77
C MET A 190 -6.27 -1.96 -3.27
N TRP A 191 -6.91 -0.98 -3.87
CA TRP A 191 -6.93 -0.74 -5.29
C TRP A 191 -6.31 0.61 -5.57
N GLN A 192 -5.44 0.68 -6.58
CA GLN A 192 -4.89 1.95 -7.04
C GLN A 192 -4.77 1.99 -8.55
N GLN A 193 -4.97 3.17 -9.10
CA GLN A 193 -4.76 3.48 -10.50
C GLN A 193 -4.03 4.81 -10.63
N TYR A 194 -3.03 4.84 -11.49
CA TYR A 194 -2.26 6.03 -11.82
C TYR A 194 -1.82 5.98 -13.28
N ASP A 195 -2.08 7.04 -14.03
CA ASP A 195 -1.99 7.02 -15.48
C ASP A 195 -0.64 7.54 -16.02
N THR A 196 0.18 8.17 -15.19
CA THR A 196 1.42 8.84 -15.61
C THR A 196 2.66 8.18 -14.99
N PRO A 197 3.78 7.99 -15.73
CA PRO A 197 3.97 8.19 -17.18
C PRO A 197 3.28 7.14 -18.04
N ALA A 198 2.88 6.01 -17.46
CA ALA A 198 2.12 4.95 -18.09
C ALA A 198 1.10 4.41 -17.10
N LEU A 199 0.00 3.88 -17.60
CA LEU A 199 -1.09 3.33 -16.79
C LEU A 199 -0.56 2.24 -15.84
N LEU A 200 -0.73 2.48 -14.56
CA LEU A 200 -0.53 1.50 -13.48
C LEU A 200 -1.89 1.19 -12.87
N LYS A 201 -2.26 -0.06 -12.87
CA LYS A 201 -3.38 -0.58 -12.06
C LYS A 201 -2.82 -1.65 -11.13
N GLN A 202 -3.12 -1.51 -9.85
CA GLN A 202 -2.68 -2.46 -8.84
C GLN A 202 -3.83 -2.84 -7.92
N TYR A 203 -3.88 -4.11 -7.60
CA TYR A 203 -4.76 -4.68 -6.58
C TYR A 203 -3.89 -5.42 -5.58
N SER A 204 -4.18 -5.26 -4.32
CA SER A 204 -3.56 -6.06 -3.27
C SER A 204 -4.58 -6.44 -2.21
N GLY A 205 -4.49 -7.67 -1.73
CA GLY A 205 -5.22 -8.17 -0.57
C GLY A 205 -4.23 -8.73 0.44
N ARG A 206 -4.44 -8.44 1.71
CA ARG A 206 -3.60 -8.93 2.80
C ARG A 206 -4.49 -9.40 3.94
N ILE A 207 -4.18 -10.57 4.48
CA ILE A 207 -4.79 -11.08 5.72
C ILE A 207 -3.72 -11.03 6.80
N GLY A 208 -4.08 -10.53 7.97
CA GLY A 208 -3.22 -10.42 9.13
C GLY A 208 -3.91 -10.88 10.40
N ALA A 209 -3.11 -11.21 11.40
CA ALA A 209 -3.55 -11.43 12.77
C ALA A 209 -2.86 -10.41 13.67
N THR A 210 -3.58 -9.89 14.65
CA THR A 210 -3.07 -8.94 15.65
C THR A 210 -3.20 -9.51 17.06
N ILE A 211 -2.29 -9.09 17.91
CA ILE A 211 -2.39 -9.28 19.35
C ILE A 211 -2.34 -7.88 19.96
N ASP A 212 -3.40 -7.50 20.64
CA ASP A 212 -3.53 -6.22 21.31
C ASP A 212 -3.19 -6.40 22.79
N ILE A 213 -2.28 -5.57 23.32
CA ILE A 213 -1.92 -5.57 24.73
C ILE A 213 -2.09 -4.15 25.25
N LYS A 214 -2.98 -3.97 26.25
CA LYS A 214 -3.14 -2.70 26.96
C LYS A 214 -2.13 -2.64 28.11
N LEU A 215 -1.30 -1.63 28.10
CA LEU A 215 -0.29 -1.38 29.13
C LEU A 215 -0.88 -0.63 30.33
#